data_7047613ec48c309e635587b6d69a28e2
#
_entry.id   7047613ec48c309e635587b6d69a28e2
#
_cell.length_a   1.000
_cell.length_b   1.000
_cell.length_c   1.000
_cell.angle_alpha   90.00
_cell.angle_beta   90.00
_cell.angle_gamma   90.00
#
_symmetry.space_group_name_H-M   'P 1'
#
loop_
_entity.id
_entity.type
_entity.pdbx_description
1 polymer ?
#
loop_
_entity_poly.entity_id
_entity_poly.type
_entity_poly.pdbx_seq_one_letter_code
_entity_poly.pdbx_strand_id
1 'polypeptide(L)'
;LFICLTLVFSTSCDVLDSAARQAGNYINDGSSTPEVPALTNDEVIAGLKGALTVGISNSVDVTSVTDGFLGNAQIKLPFPPDALKVRQKALDLGLNGQVERFETTLNRAAEEACKEALPIFKNAITGMSVQDGFAILNGGNGAATKFLKDQTTQSLKQAFAPKVEAAISKVKLTEYWSPLINKYNTAMTLTGGDKIN
;
A
#
# COMPACT_ATOMS: atom_id res chain seq x y z
N LEU A 1 3.15 -5.31 -4.01
CA LEU A 1 3.43 -4.66 -2.72
C LEU A 1 3.66 -3.14 -2.86
N PHE A 2 4.09 -2.67 -4.04
CA PHE A 2 4.31 -1.23 -4.30
C PHE A 2 3.03 -0.44 -4.62
N ILE A 3 1.94 -1.10 -4.96
CA ILE A 3 0.66 -0.47 -5.35
C ILE A 3 -0.06 0.16 -4.15
N CYS A 4 0.15 -0.36 -2.94
CA CYS A 4 -0.51 0.13 -1.73
C CYS A 4 -0.11 1.57 -1.33
N LEU A 5 1.07 2.03 -1.75
CA LEU A 5 1.59 3.34 -1.34
C LEU A 5 1.16 4.50 -2.26
N THR A 6 0.72 4.22 -3.49
CA THR A 6 0.43 5.27 -4.49
C THR A 6 -1.00 5.77 -4.49
N LEU A 7 -1.95 5.08 -3.85
CA LEU A 7 -3.40 5.35 -3.99
C LEU A 7 -4.05 6.14 -2.84
N VAL A 8 -3.35 6.34 -1.73
CA VAL A 8 -3.94 7.00 -0.55
C VAL A 8 -3.94 8.53 -0.65
N PHE A 9 -3.26 9.11 -1.63
CA PHE A 9 -3.03 10.57 -1.69
C PHE A 9 -3.96 11.36 -2.63
N SER A 10 -4.85 10.71 -3.39
CA SER A 10 -5.67 11.44 -4.38
C SER A 10 -6.89 12.17 -3.81
N THR A 11 -7.29 11.91 -2.56
CA THR A 11 -8.49 12.55 -1.97
C THR A 11 -8.18 13.61 -0.90
N SER A 12 -6.92 13.77 -0.50
CA SER A 12 -6.55 14.74 0.56
C SER A 12 -6.34 16.17 0.07
N CYS A 13 -6.23 16.40 -1.25
CA CYS A 13 -5.97 17.74 -1.80
C CYS A 13 -7.20 18.66 -1.75
N ASP A 14 -8.42 18.12 -1.82
CA ASP A 14 -9.64 18.94 -1.85
C ASP A 14 -9.95 19.60 -0.48
N VAL A 15 -9.54 18.97 0.61
CA VAL A 15 -9.79 19.53 1.98
C VAL A 15 -8.85 20.70 2.28
N LEU A 16 -7.61 20.66 1.80
CA LEU A 16 -6.65 21.76 1.99
C LEU A 16 -6.98 22.96 1.10
N ASP A 17 -7.44 22.75 -0.12
CA ASP A 17 -7.85 23.83 -1.01
C ASP A 17 -9.12 24.54 -0.52
N SER A 18 -10.08 23.81 0.04
CA SER A 18 -11.28 24.39 0.65
C SER A 18 -10.96 25.18 1.93
N ALA A 19 -10.03 24.73 2.75
CA ALA A 19 -9.57 25.45 3.94
C ALA A 19 -8.81 26.74 3.58
N ALA A 20 -7.98 26.70 2.54
CA ALA A 20 -7.24 27.86 2.03
C ALA A 20 -8.18 28.93 1.44
N ARG A 21 -9.24 28.51 0.71
CA ARG A 21 -10.26 29.44 0.16
C ARG A 21 -11.13 30.08 1.26
N GLN A 22 -11.40 29.31 2.33
CA GLN A 22 -12.17 29.84 3.47
C GLN A 22 -11.36 30.86 4.27
N ALA A 23 -10.05 30.65 4.45
CA ALA A 23 -9.14 31.64 5.05
C ALA A 23 -9.03 32.91 4.22
N GLY A 24 -9.04 32.83 2.89
CA GLY A 24 -8.97 33.99 1.98
C GLY A 24 -10.18 34.93 2.06
N ASN A 25 -11.36 34.43 2.43
CA ASN A 25 -12.58 35.23 2.52
C ASN A 25 -12.68 36.09 3.82
N TYR A 26 -11.86 35.80 4.85
CA TYR A 26 -11.82 36.58 6.07
C TYR A 26 -10.87 37.80 6.00
N ILE A 27 -10.10 37.95 4.92
CA ILE A 27 -9.06 38.99 4.81
C ILE A 27 -9.64 40.32 4.24
N ASN A 28 -10.89 40.35 3.79
CA ASN A 28 -11.43 41.51 3.07
C ASN A 28 -12.37 42.41 3.91
N ASP A 29 -12.44 42.20 5.22
CA ASP A 29 -13.17 43.11 6.10
C ASP A 29 -12.16 43.93 6.92
N GLY A 30 -12.12 45.23 6.70
CA GLY A 30 -11.10 46.19 7.16
C GLY A 30 -10.99 46.40 8.68
N SER A 31 -10.94 45.30 9.43
CA SER A 31 -10.68 45.26 10.86
C SER A 31 -9.24 44.78 11.08
N SER A 32 -8.46 45.50 11.86
CA SER A 32 -7.08 45.20 12.25
C SER A 32 -6.91 43.72 12.58
N THR A 33 -6.40 42.96 11.61
CA THR A 33 -6.02 41.56 11.78
C THR A 33 -4.92 41.48 12.81
N PRO A 34 -5.06 40.71 13.91
CA PRO A 34 -3.92 40.41 14.76
C PRO A 34 -2.83 39.79 13.86
N GLU A 35 -1.63 40.36 13.89
CA GLU A 35 -0.46 39.87 13.17
C GLU A 35 -0.20 38.45 13.67
N VAL A 36 -0.60 37.46 12.87
CA VAL A 36 -0.33 36.06 13.19
C VAL A 36 1.18 35.88 13.06
N PRO A 37 1.90 35.55 14.14
CA PRO A 37 3.33 35.36 14.08
C PRO A 37 3.69 34.35 12.96
N ALA A 38 4.69 34.68 12.16
CA ALA A 38 5.18 33.74 11.16
C ALA A 38 5.63 32.45 11.85
N LEU A 39 5.15 31.31 11.34
CA LEU A 39 5.52 29.98 11.87
C LEU A 39 7.04 29.78 11.78
N THR A 40 7.61 29.27 12.82
CA THR A 40 9.02 28.84 12.83
C THR A 40 9.18 27.58 11.97
N ASN A 41 10.41 27.33 11.52
CA ASN A 41 10.71 26.11 10.77
C ASN A 41 10.32 24.84 11.55
N ASP A 42 10.54 24.83 12.85
CA ASP A 42 10.21 23.69 13.73
C ASP A 42 8.70 23.46 13.81
N GLU A 43 7.90 24.52 13.90
CA GLU A 43 6.43 24.44 13.90
C GLU A 43 5.90 23.92 12.56
N VAL A 44 6.46 24.38 11.45
CA VAL A 44 6.11 23.89 10.10
C VAL A 44 6.39 22.39 9.99
N ILE A 45 7.57 21.95 10.42
CA ILE A 45 7.95 20.53 10.37
C ILE A 45 7.14 19.70 11.35
N ALA A 46 6.83 20.21 12.53
CA ALA A 46 5.94 19.53 13.47
C ALA A 46 4.52 19.35 12.88
N GLY A 47 4.00 20.37 12.21
CA GLY A 47 2.72 20.29 11.49
C GLY A 47 2.74 19.23 10.37
N LEU A 48 3.81 19.21 9.55
CA LEU A 48 3.99 18.19 8.51
C LEU A 48 4.03 16.78 9.09
N LYS A 49 4.82 16.55 10.14
CA LYS A 49 4.88 15.24 10.83
C LYS A 49 3.51 14.84 11.38
N GLY A 50 2.78 15.78 11.97
CA GLY A 50 1.41 15.57 12.45
C GLY A 50 0.47 15.11 11.32
N ALA A 51 0.45 15.85 10.22
CA ALA A 51 -0.37 15.54 9.06
C ALA A 51 -0.04 14.17 8.46
N LEU A 52 1.25 13.86 8.27
CA LEU A 52 1.69 12.56 7.77
C LEU A 52 1.30 11.41 8.72
N THR A 53 1.44 11.62 10.03
CA THR A 53 1.08 10.62 11.05
C THR A 53 -0.42 10.31 11.02
N VAL A 54 -1.27 11.34 10.94
CA VAL A 54 -2.73 11.18 10.82
C VAL A 54 -3.07 10.46 9.50
N GLY A 55 -2.48 10.89 8.39
CA GLY A 55 -2.71 10.28 7.09
C GLY A 55 -2.36 8.79 7.06
N ILE A 56 -1.19 8.40 7.61
CA ILE A 56 -0.79 7.01 7.70
C ILE A 56 -1.69 6.21 8.65
N SER A 57 -2.08 6.76 9.79
CA SER A 57 -3.00 6.08 10.70
C SER A 57 -4.33 5.77 10.02
N ASN A 58 -4.95 6.77 9.40
CA ASN A 58 -6.20 6.58 8.66
C ASN A 58 -6.06 5.55 7.52
N SER A 59 -4.92 5.57 6.82
CA SER A 59 -4.65 4.63 5.73
C SER A 59 -4.56 3.19 6.24
N VAL A 60 -3.87 2.96 7.36
CA VAL A 60 -3.78 1.64 7.98
C VAL A 60 -5.14 1.19 8.50
N ASP A 61 -5.91 2.08 9.12
CA ASP A 61 -7.24 1.76 9.66
C ASP A 61 -8.19 1.23 8.58
N VAL A 62 -8.16 1.80 7.37
CA VAL A 62 -9.03 1.36 6.27
C VAL A 62 -8.47 0.16 5.49
N THR A 63 -7.16 -0.04 5.48
CA THR A 63 -6.54 -1.14 4.72
C THR A 63 -6.31 -2.40 5.53
N SER A 64 -6.21 -2.31 6.86
CA SER A 64 -5.93 -3.45 7.75
C SER A 64 -7.17 -4.22 8.21
N VAL A 65 -8.35 -3.78 7.82
CA VAL A 65 -9.62 -4.47 8.12
C VAL A 65 -9.97 -5.50 7.07
N THR A 66 -10.92 -6.37 7.39
CA THR A 66 -11.46 -7.33 6.43
C THR A 66 -12.04 -6.60 5.22
N ASP A 67 -11.67 -7.04 4.02
CA ASP A 67 -12.01 -6.41 2.74
C ASP A 67 -11.36 -5.04 2.48
N GLY A 68 -10.44 -4.59 3.31
CA GLY A 68 -9.67 -3.38 3.09
C GLY A 68 -8.84 -3.43 1.80
N PHE A 69 -8.30 -4.60 1.44
CA PHE A 69 -7.67 -4.88 0.15
C PHE A 69 -8.59 -5.63 -0.79
N LEU A 70 -9.15 -6.76 -0.36
CA LEU A 70 -9.94 -7.64 -1.22
C LEU A 70 -11.19 -6.93 -1.79
N GLY A 71 -11.86 -6.13 -0.97
CA GLY A 71 -13.05 -5.37 -1.36
C GLY A 71 -12.76 -4.07 -2.10
N ASN A 72 -11.52 -3.60 -2.15
CA ASN A 72 -11.14 -2.35 -2.78
C ASN A 72 -10.45 -2.61 -4.13
N ALA A 73 -11.18 -2.42 -5.22
CA ALA A 73 -10.69 -2.68 -6.57
C ALA A 73 -9.43 -1.88 -6.96
N GLN A 74 -9.16 -0.75 -6.29
CA GLN A 74 -7.99 0.09 -6.59
C GLN A 74 -6.69 -0.46 -6.01
N ILE A 75 -6.76 -1.20 -4.89
CA ILE A 75 -5.57 -1.72 -4.18
C ILE A 75 -5.57 -3.24 -4.03
N LYS A 76 -6.66 -3.91 -4.42
CA LYS A 76 -6.74 -5.37 -4.44
C LYS A 76 -5.53 -5.95 -5.15
N LEU A 77 -4.83 -6.87 -4.49
CA LEU A 77 -3.69 -7.56 -5.07
C LEU A 77 -4.19 -8.55 -6.14
N PRO A 78 -3.75 -8.38 -7.39
CA PRO A 78 -4.06 -9.34 -8.44
C PRO A 78 -3.23 -10.62 -8.26
N PHE A 79 -3.54 -11.64 -9.04
CA PHE A 79 -2.68 -12.82 -9.15
C PHE A 79 -1.28 -12.39 -9.63
N PRO A 80 -0.19 -12.93 -9.05
CA PRO A 80 1.17 -12.53 -9.41
C PRO A 80 1.41 -12.66 -10.91
N PRO A 81 2.06 -11.68 -11.57
CA PRO A 81 2.30 -11.71 -13.02
C PRO A 81 3.02 -12.97 -13.49
N ASP A 82 4.02 -13.42 -12.74
CA ASP A 82 4.81 -14.62 -13.06
C ASP A 82 3.99 -15.92 -12.97
N ALA A 83 2.87 -15.89 -12.24
CA ALA A 83 1.98 -17.03 -12.05
C ALA A 83 0.69 -16.98 -12.92
N LEU A 84 0.54 -15.99 -13.81
CA LEU A 84 -0.67 -15.85 -14.64
C LEU A 84 -0.91 -17.05 -15.55
N LYS A 85 0.15 -17.65 -16.11
CA LYS A 85 0.04 -18.87 -16.90
C LYS A 85 -0.52 -20.04 -16.08
N VAL A 86 -0.06 -20.15 -14.84
CA VAL A 86 -0.52 -21.16 -13.88
C VAL A 86 -2.00 -20.93 -13.55
N ARG A 87 -2.37 -19.67 -13.27
CA ARG A 87 -3.77 -19.29 -13.04
C ARG A 87 -4.69 -19.69 -14.20
N GLN A 88 -4.29 -19.34 -15.43
CA GLN A 88 -5.10 -19.68 -16.60
C GLN A 88 -5.29 -21.19 -16.74
N LYS A 89 -4.21 -21.98 -16.59
CA LYS A 89 -4.31 -23.44 -16.66
C LYS A 89 -5.17 -24.04 -15.55
N ALA A 90 -5.16 -23.43 -14.35
CA ALA A 90 -6.07 -23.84 -13.29
C ALA A 90 -7.55 -23.58 -13.67
N LEU A 91 -7.83 -22.44 -14.26
CA LEU A 91 -9.18 -22.09 -14.73
C LEU A 91 -9.63 -23.05 -15.86
N ASP A 92 -8.76 -23.33 -16.82
CA ASP A 92 -9.02 -24.28 -17.93
C ASP A 92 -9.35 -25.69 -17.41
N LEU A 93 -8.83 -26.07 -16.25
CA LEU A 93 -9.06 -27.34 -15.57
C LEU A 93 -10.24 -27.31 -14.57
N GLY A 94 -11.00 -26.20 -14.52
CA GLY A 94 -12.15 -26.07 -13.65
C GLY A 94 -11.81 -25.79 -12.17
N LEU A 95 -10.55 -25.40 -11.84
CA LEU A 95 -10.09 -25.14 -10.48
C LEU A 95 -10.39 -23.71 -10.03
N ASN A 96 -11.57 -23.18 -10.38
CA ASN A 96 -11.97 -21.80 -10.06
C ASN A 96 -11.91 -21.52 -8.57
N GLY A 97 -12.42 -22.43 -7.74
CA GLY A 97 -12.42 -22.27 -6.29
C GLY A 97 -11.03 -22.20 -5.65
N GLN A 98 -10.02 -22.86 -6.25
CA GLN A 98 -8.64 -22.80 -5.78
C GLN A 98 -7.99 -21.47 -6.16
N VAL A 99 -8.26 -20.96 -7.36
CA VAL A 99 -7.78 -19.64 -7.81
C VAL A 99 -8.37 -18.55 -6.93
N GLU A 100 -9.68 -18.56 -6.68
CA GLU A 100 -10.36 -17.60 -5.80
C GLU A 100 -9.84 -17.65 -4.38
N ARG A 101 -9.63 -18.85 -3.83
CA ARG A 101 -9.07 -19.04 -2.49
C ARG A 101 -7.65 -18.48 -2.38
N PHE A 102 -6.83 -18.63 -3.42
CA PHE A 102 -5.50 -18.04 -3.46
C PHE A 102 -5.56 -16.50 -3.46
N GLU A 103 -6.36 -15.91 -4.35
CA GLU A 103 -6.51 -14.45 -4.44
C GLU A 103 -7.04 -13.88 -3.12
N THR A 104 -8.03 -14.52 -2.52
CA THR A 104 -8.57 -14.14 -1.21
C THR A 104 -7.49 -14.20 -0.13
N THR A 105 -6.74 -15.30 -0.03
CA THR A 105 -5.73 -15.47 1.01
C THR A 105 -4.58 -14.48 0.85
N LEU A 106 -4.17 -14.17 -0.37
CA LEU A 106 -3.14 -13.18 -0.65
C LEU A 106 -3.57 -11.78 -0.15
N ASN A 107 -4.80 -11.39 -0.43
CA ASN A 107 -5.34 -10.10 0.01
C ASN A 107 -5.55 -10.05 1.53
N ARG A 108 -6.01 -11.13 2.18
CA ARG A 108 -6.07 -11.24 3.64
C ARG A 108 -4.70 -11.14 4.30
N ALA A 109 -3.67 -11.71 3.69
CA ALA A 109 -2.30 -11.56 4.17
C ALA A 109 -1.82 -10.10 4.06
N ALA A 110 -2.21 -9.37 3.02
CA ALA A 110 -1.91 -7.95 2.89
C ALA A 110 -2.63 -7.11 3.96
N GLU A 111 -3.90 -7.37 4.21
CA GLU A 111 -4.68 -6.73 5.29
C GLU A 111 -4.02 -6.93 6.66
N GLU A 112 -3.61 -8.15 6.97
CA GLU A 112 -2.91 -8.45 8.23
C GLU A 112 -1.52 -7.79 8.29
N ALA A 113 -0.78 -7.79 7.19
CA ALA A 113 0.54 -7.16 7.12
C ALA A 113 0.47 -5.63 7.31
N CYS A 114 -0.62 -4.97 6.88
CA CYS A 114 -0.79 -3.52 7.05
C CYS A 114 -0.81 -3.09 8.52
N LYS A 115 -1.22 -3.95 9.46
CA LYS A 115 -1.15 -3.65 10.90
C LYS A 115 0.29 -3.42 11.36
N GLU A 116 1.24 -4.15 10.81
CA GLU A 116 2.67 -4.03 11.13
C GLU A 116 3.31 -2.79 10.47
N ALA A 117 2.66 -2.19 9.48
CA ALA A 117 3.20 -1.03 8.76
C ALA A 117 3.14 0.25 9.59
N LEU A 118 2.14 0.41 10.47
CA LEU A 118 1.91 1.64 11.22
C LEU A 118 3.12 2.09 12.06
N PRO A 119 3.71 1.24 12.92
CA PRO A 119 4.88 1.65 13.70
C PRO A 119 6.09 1.95 12.81
N ILE A 120 6.26 1.24 11.70
CA ILE A 120 7.37 1.45 10.76
C ILE A 120 7.27 2.86 10.13
N PHE A 121 6.10 3.23 9.65
CA PHE A 121 5.87 4.57 9.09
C PHE A 121 5.98 5.67 10.15
N LYS A 122 5.40 5.46 11.35
CA LYS A 122 5.51 6.43 12.45
C LYS A 122 6.97 6.69 12.83
N ASN A 123 7.79 5.65 12.91
CA ASN A 123 9.22 5.80 13.20
C ASN A 123 9.94 6.61 12.11
N ALA A 124 9.66 6.37 10.83
CA ALA A 124 10.23 7.14 9.73
C ALA A 124 9.81 8.62 9.78
N ILE A 125 8.54 8.90 10.06
CA ILE A 125 8.01 10.26 10.19
C ILE A 125 8.64 10.97 11.39
N THR A 126 8.71 10.32 12.54
CA THR A 126 9.30 10.90 13.76
C THR A 126 10.78 11.21 13.54
N GLY A 127 11.52 10.30 12.91
CA GLY A 127 12.95 10.45 12.59
C GLY A 127 13.27 11.47 11.48
N MET A 128 12.25 12.01 10.81
CA MET A 128 12.42 13.01 9.75
C MET A 128 13.17 14.24 10.24
N SER A 129 14.23 14.63 9.55
CA SER A 129 14.96 15.89 9.82
C SER A 129 14.19 17.11 9.31
N VAL A 130 14.60 18.29 9.76
CA VAL A 130 14.07 19.56 9.23
C VAL A 130 14.34 19.67 7.71
N GLN A 131 15.50 19.25 7.27
CA GLN A 131 15.86 19.26 5.85
C GLN A 131 14.97 18.33 5.02
N ASP A 132 14.68 17.10 5.50
CA ASP A 132 13.76 16.17 4.85
C ASP A 132 12.36 16.76 4.73
N GLY A 133 11.88 17.41 5.80
CA GLY A 133 10.57 18.04 5.80
C GLY A 133 10.46 19.14 4.75
N PHE A 134 11.44 20.02 4.64
CA PHE A 134 11.46 21.02 3.57
C PHE A 134 11.62 20.41 2.18
N ALA A 135 12.39 19.33 2.03
CA ALA A 135 12.47 18.61 0.76
C ALA A 135 11.10 18.03 0.35
N ILE A 136 10.30 17.57 1.30
CA ILE A 136 8.92 17.13 1.05
C ILE A 136 8.03 18.30 0.65
N LEU A 137 8.04 19.39 1.42
CA LEU A 137 7.18 20.57 1.18
C LEU A 137 7.45 21.21 -0.18
N ASN A 138 8.72 21.28 -0.58
CA ASN A 138 9.14 21.88 -1.85
C ASN A 138 9.18 20.88 -3.01
N GLY A 139 9.06 19.59 -2.75
CA GLY A 139 9.26 18.51 -3.73
C GLY A 139 8.06 18.21 -4.62
N GLY A 140 6.91 18.87 -4.43
CA GLY A 140 5.70 18.68 -5.22
C GLY A 140 5.01 17.33 -4.99
N ASN A 141 4.17 16.94 -5.95
CA ASN A 141 3.38 15.71 -5.87
C ASN A 141 4.26 14.45 -5.70
N GLY A 142 3.94 13.66 -4.67
CA GLY A 142 4.61 12.39 -4.41
C GLY A 142 5.91 12.49 -3.58
N ALA A 143 6.37 13.68 -3.20
CA ALA A 143 7.59 13.83 -2.42
C ALA A 143 7.51 13.12 -1.05
N ALA A 144 6.40 13.26 -0.33
CA ALA A 144 6.16 12.54 0.92
C ALA A 144 6.12 11.02 0.71
N THR A 145 5.46 10.55 -0.35
CA THR A 145 5.42 9.14 -0.73
C THR A 145 6.82 8.61 -1.03
N LYS A 146 7.61 9.37 -1.78
CA LYS A 146 8.99 9.00 -2.09
C LYS A 146 9.83 8.88 -0.83
N PHE A 147 9.77 9.87 0.07
CA PHE A 147 10.47 9.86 1.34
C PHE A 147 10.10 8.61 2.16
N LEU A 148 8.80 8.39 2.39
CA LEU A 148 8.34 7.23 3.16
C LEU A 148 8.77 5.91 2.51
N LYS A 149 8.66 5.79 1.20
CA LYS A 149 9.12 4.61 0.45
C LYS A 149 10.61 4.35 0.68
N ASP A 150 11.45 5.36 0.53
CA ASP A 150 12.90 5.23 0.67
C ASP A 150 13.28 4.84 2.11
N GLN A 151 12.62 5.40 3.11
CA GLN A 151 12.91 5.14 4.53
C GLN A 151 12.34 3.82 5.05
N THR A 152 11.26 3.30 4.47
CA THR A 152 10.53 2.18 5.07
C THR A 152 10.56 0.88 4.27
N THR A 153 10.95 0.90 3.00
CA THR A 153 10.88 -0.27 2.10
C THR A 153 11.52 -1.53 2.72
N GLN A 154 12.69 -1.41 3.29
CA GLN A 154 13.42 -2.57 3.83
C GLN A 154 12.74 -3.13 5.08
N SER A 155 12.33 -2.27 6.00
CA SER A 155 11.64 -2.67 7.23
C SER A 155 10.27 -3.29 6.93
N LEU A 156 9.52 -2.73 5.97
CA LEU A 156 8.25 -3.29 5.51
C LEU A 156 8.43 -4.68 4.88
N LYS A 157 9.47 -4.87 4.05
CA LYS A 157 9.76 -6.20 3.48
C LYS A 157 10.03 -7.23 4.56
N GLN A 158 10.82 -6.88 5.57
CA GLN A 158 11.12 -7.78 6.69
C GLN A 158 9.89 -8.11 7.53
N ALA A 159 9.04 -7.12 7.81
CA ALA A 159 7.82 -7.32 8.59
C ALA A 159 6.76 -8.14 7.83
N PHE A 160 6.66 -7.96 6.51
CA PHE A 160 5.63 -8.59 5.69
C PHE A 160 5.99 -10.02 5.23
N ALA A 161 7.28 -10.32 5.06
CA ALA A 161 7.71 -11.62 4.57
C ALA A 161 7.11 -12.80 5.35
N PRO A 162 7.17 -12.85 6.70
CA PRO A 162 6.59 -13.97 7.45
C PRO A 162 5.07 -14.07 7.33
N LYS A 163 4.37 -12.95 7.17
CA LYS A 163 2.90 -12.94 6.98
C LYS A 163 2.52 -13.54 5.62
N VAL A 164 3.25 -13.14 4.58
CA VAL A 164 3.05 -13.67 3.22
C VAL A 164 3.38 -15.16 3.17
N GLU A 165 4.50 -15.59 3.77
CA GLU A 165 4.88 -17.00 3.85
C GLU A 165 3.82 -17.84 4.56
N ALA A 166 3.34 -17.39 5.72
CA ALA A 166 2.28 -18.05 6.46
C ALA A 166 0.97 -18.12 5.67
N ALA A 167 0.64 -17.09 4.91
CA ALA A 167 -0.54 -17.06 4.06
C ALA A 167 -0.42 -18.06 2.90
N ILE A 168 0.70 -18.07 2.19
CA ILE A 168 0.97 -19.01 1.09
C ILE A 168 0.92 -20.46 1.61
N SER A 169 1.51 -20.72 2.77
CA SER A 169 1.50 -22.06 3.40
C SER A 169 0.08 -22.53 3.76
N LYS A 170 -0.79 -21.62 4.21
CA LYS A 170 -2.19 -21.94 4.55
C LYS A 170 -3.03 -22.36 3.34
N VAL A 171 -2.74 -21.80 2.18
CA VAL A 171 -3.50 -22.11 0.95
C VAL A 171 -3.14 -23.49 0.42
N LYS A 172 -2.09 -24.13 0.96
CA LYS A 172 -1.58 -25.42 0.49
C LYS A 172 -1.41 -25.44 -1.05
N LEU A 173 -1.03 -24.29 -1.59
CA LEU A 173 -0.92 -24.10 -3.03
C LEU A 173 -0.03 -25.19 -3.64
N THR A 174 1.07 -25.50 -2.96
CA THR A 174 2.00 -26.55 -3.37
C THR A 174 1.38 -27.94 -3.34
N GLU A 175 0.45 -28.23 -2.44
CA GLU A 175 -0.22 -29.55 -2.39
C GLU A 175 -1.18 -29.75 -3.57
N TYR A 176 -1.85 -28.71 -4.02
CA TYR A 176 -2.76 -28.77 -5.16
C TYR A 176 -2.05 -28.52 -6.49
N TRP A 177 -1.08 -27.61 -6.52
CA TRP A 177 -0.38 -27.21 -7.74
C TRP A 177 0.68 -28.22 -8.18
N SER A 178 1.47 -28.77 -7.25
CA SER A 178 2.54 -29.68 -7.64
C SER A 178 2.03 -30.92 -8.38
N PRO A 179 0.98 -31.62 -7.93
CA PRO A 179 0.42 -32.73 -8.70
C PRO A 179 -0.17 -32.28 -10.04
N LEU A 180 -0.76 -31.07 -10.10
CA LEU A 180 -1.35 -30.54 -11.31
C LEU A 180 -0.31 -30.16 -12.34
N ILE A 181 0.72 -29.41 -11.92
CA ILE A 181 1.85 -29.02 -12.78
C ILE A 181 2.58 -30.27 -13.26
N ASN A 182 2.79 -31.26 -12.41
CA ASN A 182 3.43 -32.52 -12.81
C ASN A 182 2.63 -33.26 -13.87
N LYS A 183 1.30 -33.39 -13.71
CA LYS A 183 0.42 -34.01 -14.72
C LYS A 183 0.42 -33.19 -16.02
N TYR A 184 0.32 -31.88 -15.94
CA TYR A 184 0.38 -30.99 -17.09
C TYR A 184 1.73 -31.13 -17.82
N ASN A 185 2.85 -31.04 -17.10
CA ASN A 185 4.18 -31.16 -17.70
C ASN A 185 4.44 -32.54 -18.29
N THR A 186 3.87 -33.60 -17.71
CA THR A 186 3.90 -34.96 -18.30
C THR A 186 3.15 -34.99 -19.62
N ALA A 187 1.94 -34.41 -19.66
CA ALA A 187 1.17 -34.34 -20.91
C ALA A 187 1.89 -33.49 -21.98
N MET A 188 2.50 -32.35 -21.57
CA MET A 188 3.26 -31.51 -22.49
C MET A 188 4.52 -32.19 -23.02
N THR A 189 5.16 -33.06 -22.23
CA THR A 189 6.27 -33.87 -22.69
C THR A 189 5.86 -34.80 -23.82
N LEU A 190 4.64 -35.37 -23.78
CA LEU A 190 4.11 -36.27 -24.78
C LEU A 190 3.63 -35.55 -26.06
N THR A 191 3.17 -34.30 -25.92
CA THR A 191 2.58 -33.52 -27.02
C THR A 191 3.53 -32.46 -27.60
N GLY A 192 4.74 -32.30 -27.02
CA GLY A 192 5.73 -31.31 -27.47
C GLY A 192 5.37 -29.85 -27.10
N GLY A 193 4.48 -29.66 -26.14
CA GLY A 193 4.08 -28.32 -25.66
C GLY A 193 5.00 -27.75 -24.59
N ASP A 194 4.79 -26.45 -24.27
CA ASP A 194 5.56 -25.71 -23.25
C ASP A 194 5.25 -26.21 -21.84
N LYS A 195 6.29 -26.49 -21.08
CA LYS A 195 6.18 -26.83 -19.65
C LYS A 195 6.06 -25.59 -18.78
N ILE A 196 5.43 -25.74 -17.63
CA ILE A 196 5.38 -24.74 -16.57
C ILE A 196 6.48 -25.08 -15.56
N ASN A 197 7.34 -24.09 -15.28
CA ASN A 197 8.38 -24.17 -14.23
C ASN A 197 7.88 -23.54 -12.92
#